data_e1c9ce449bc1547f911571dd106c53ff
#
_entry.id   e1c9ce449bc1547f911571dd106c53ff
#
_cell.length_a   1.000
_cell.length_b   1.000
_cell.length_c   1.000
_cell.angle_alpha   90.00
_cell.angle_beta   90.00
_cell.angle_gamma   90.00
#
_symmetry.space_group_name_H-M   'P 1'
#
loop_
_entity.id
_entity.type
_entity.pdbx_description
1 polymer ?
#
loop_
_entity_poly.entity_id
_entity_poly.type
_entity_poly.pdbx_seq_one_letter_code
_entity_poly.pdbx_strand_id
1 'polypeptide(L)'
;MAFCSSIGHEGVLRDNYIGLDYGVAHEAHLYFVTMRDMLAWALANGYHTYYSAPLNYEPKYHLRHDLVPLDLYVRATAGWLNPLLRLALPFLEPTHYDPILRKFPNASELL
;
A
#
# COMPACT_ATOMS: atom_id res chain seq x y z
N MET A 1 -11.72 11.19 -14.31
CA MET A 1 -10.54 10.53 -14.90
C MET A 1 -9.71 9.89 -13.80
N ALA A 2 -9.06 8.75 -14.09
CA ALA A 2 -8.12 8.11 -13.16
C ALA A 2 -6.88 7.64 -13.93
N PHE A 3 -5.74 7.55 -13.25
CA PHE A 3 -4.52 6.95 -13.78
C PHE A 3 -3.80 6.16 -12.69
N CYS A 4 -3.03 5.16 -13.09
CA CYS A 4 -2.14 4.41 -12.23
C CYS A 4 -0.77 4.30 -12.88
N SER A 5 0.27 4.36 -12.06
CA SER A 5 1.67 4.20 -12.48
C SER A 5 2.26 3.03 -11.69
N SER A 6 2.82 2.07 -12.40
CA SER A 6 3.42 0.88 -11.81
C SER A 6 4.76 0.55 -12.45
N ILE A 7 5.61 -0.15 -11.73
CA ILE A 7 6.92 -0.63 -12.20
C ILE A 7 6.88 -2.15 -12.25
N GLY A 8 7.16 -2.71 -13.42
CA GLY A 8 7.22 -4.15 -13.65
C GLY A 8 8.64 -4.67 -13.78
N HIS A 9 8.97 -5.75 -13.08
CA HIS A 9 10.26 -6.43 -13.16
C HIS A 9 10.10 -7.91 -12.81
N GLU A 10 10.64 -8.79 -13.64
CA GLU A 10 10.68 -10.24 -13.41
C GLU A 10 9.33 -10.88 -13.00
N GLY A 11 8.24 -10.49 -13.67
CA GLY A 11 6.90 -11.01 -13.37
C GLY A 11 6.25 -10.42 -12.11
N VAL A 12 6.89 -9.45 -11.47
CA VAL A 12 6.37 -8.70 -10.33
C VAL A 12 5.99 -7.29 -10.77
N LEU A 13 4.77 -6.88 -10.48
CA LEU A 13 4.28 -5.52 -10.71
C LEU A 13 4.16 -4.79 -9.37
N ARG A 14 4.79 -3.63 -9.26
CA ARG A 14 4.72 -2.77 -8.07
C ARG A 14 4.00 -1.49 -8.39
N ASP A 15 2.95 -1.22 -7.65
CA ASP A 15 2.21 0.03 -7.75
C ASP A 15 3.01 1.17 -7.13
N ASN A 16 2.99 2.32 -7.80
CA ASN A 16 3.76 3.48 -7.38
C ASN A 16 2.84 4.65 -7.03
N TYR A 17 2.02 5.08 -7.98
CA TYR A 17 1.08 6.18 -7.80
C TYR A 17 -0.27 5.87 -8.44
N ILE A 18 -1.33 6.29 -7.76
CA ILE A 18 -2.69 6.35 -8.31
C ILE A 18 -3.19 7.79 -8.19
N GLY A 19 -3.75 8.30 -9.27
CA GLY A 19 -4.41 9.61 -9.29
C GLY A 19 -5.86 9.45 -9.66
N LEU A 20 -6.74 10.11 -8.92
CA LEU A 20 -8.19 10.05 -9.10
C LEU A 20 -8.75 11.45 -9.22
N ASP A 21 -9.71 11.61 -10.11
CA ASP A 21 -10.56 12.80 -10.14
C ASP A 21 -11.59 12.71 -9.03
N TYR A 22 -11.32 13.39 -7.92
CA TYR A 22 -12.15 13.31 -6.72
C TYR A 22 -13.56 13.88 -6.90
N GLY A 23 -13.80 14.70 -7.94
CA GLY A 23 -15.14 15.18 -8.26
C GLY A 23 -16.13 14.07 -8.63
N VAL A 24 -15.63 12.96 -9.18
CA VAL A 24 -16.45 11.82 -9.62
C VAL A 24 -15.99 10.48 -9.05
N ALA A 25 -14.94 10.47 -8.24
CA ALA A 25 -14.29 9.25 -7.78
C ALA A 25 -15.23 8.35 -6.96
N HIS A 26 -16.06 8.92 -6.10
CA HIS A 26 -16.99 8.17 -5.26
C HIS A 26 -18.15 7.60 -6.07
N GLU A 27 -18.80 8.41 -6.89
CA GLU A 27 -19.96 7.99 -7.68
C GLU A 27 -19.61 6.92 -8.72
N ALA A 28 -18.44 7.07 -9.36
CA ALA A 28 -17.96 6.15 -10.39
C ALA A 28 -17.09 5.01 -9.84
N HIS A 29 -16.91 4.90 -8.52
CA HIS A 29 -16.03 3.91 -7.89
C HIS A 29 -14.64 3.82 -8.55
N LEU A 30 -14.08 4.97 -8.93
CA LEU A 30 -12.87 5.04 -9.77
C LEU A 30 -11.69 4.26 -9.21
N TYR A 31 -11.52 4.20 -7.89
CA TYR A 31 -10.45 3.41 -7.28
C TYR A 31 -10.56 1.94 -7.68
N PHE A 32 -11.73 1.32 -7.47
CA PHE A 32 -11.94 -0.09 -7.76
C PHE A 32 -11.88 -0.41 -9.26
N VAL A 33 -12.39 0.50 -10.10
CA VAL A 33 -12.29 0.37 -11.56
C VAL A 33 -10.83 0.39 -11.99
N THR A 34 -10.04 1.36 -11.50
CA THR A 34 -8.61 1.48 -11.83
C THR A 34 -7.82 0.26 -11.37
N MET A 35 -8.07 -0.22 -10.16
CA MET A 35 -7.41 -1.42 -9.63
C MET A 35 -7.77 -2.68 -10.43
N ARG A 36 -9.06 -2.85 -10.77
CA ARG A 36 -9.52 -3.96 -11.63
C ARG A 36 -8.79 -3.96 -12.97
N ASP A 37 -8.76 -2.82 -13.63
CA ASP A 37 -8.15 -2.69 -14.96
C ASP A 37 -6.64 -2.91 -14.90
N MET A 38 -5.97 -2.42 -13.85
CA MET A 38 -4.55 -2.68 -13.62
C MET A 38 -4.28 -4.17 -13.39
N LEU A 39 -5.06 -4.85 -12.55
CA LEU A 39 -4.90 -6.29 -12.30
C LEU A 39 -5.18 -7.11 -13.55
N ALA A 40 -6.23 -6.78 -14.30
CA ALA A 40 -6.55 -7.43 -15.57
C ALA A 40 -5.40 -7.28 -16.59
N TRP A 41 -4.84 -6.07 -16.69
CA TRP A 41 -3.68 -5.81 -17.54
C TRP A 41 -2.45 -6.60 -17.07
N ALA A 42 -2.18 -6.64 -15.78
CA ALA A 42 -1.06 -7.39 -15.20
C ALA A 42 -1.15 -8.88 -15.55
N LEU A 43 -2.30 -9.49 -15.35
CA LEU A 43 -2.54 -10.89 -15.68
C LEU A 43 -2.36 -11.17 -17.19
N ALA A 44 -2.90 -10.30 -18.04
CA ALA A 44 -2.78 -10.43 -19.50
C ALA A 44 -1.33 -10.31 -19.99
N ASN A 45 -0.46 -9.60 -19.23
CA ASN A 45 0.96 -9.42 -19.56
C ASN A 45 1.91 -10.37 -18.81
N GLY A 46 1.38 -11.41 -18.16
CA GLY A 46 2.17 -12.47 -17.54
C GLY A 46 2.78 -12.10 -16.17
N TYR A 47 2.31 -11.05 -15.53
CA TYR A 47 2.67 -10.76 -14.15
C TYR A 47 1.94 -11.72 -13.20
N HIS A 48 2.67 -12.32 -12.28
CA HIS A 48 2.15 -13.30 -11.32
C HIS A 48 2.07 -12.75 -9.88
N THR A 49 2.73 -11.64 -9.61
CA THR A 49 2.72 -11.00 -8.29
C THR A 49 2.47 -9.50 -8.43
N TYR A 50 1.57 -8.98 -7.61
CA TYR A 50 1.24 -7.56 -7.57
C TYR A 50 1.41 -7.02 -6.15
N TYR A 51 2.25 -6.00 -6.01
CA TYR A 51 2.42 -5.24 -4.77
C TYR A 51 1.73 -3.89 -4.89
N SER A 52 0.72 -3.70 -4.08
CA SER A 52 0.06 -2.40 -3.94
C SER A 52 0.86 -1.47 -3.04
N ALA A 53 0.89 -0.18 -3.35
CA ALA A 53 1.55 0.84 -2.54
C ALA A 53 1.05 0.82 -1.09
N PRO A 54 1.85 1.24 -0.10
CA PRO A 54 1.41 1.34 1.29
C PRO A 54 0.27 2.34 1.44
N LEU A 55 -0.41 2.29 2.60
CA LEU A 55 -1.59 3.09 2.95
C LEU A 55 -2.88 2.67 2.22
N ASN A 56 -3.99 3.30 2.59
CA ASN A 56 -5.33 3.05 2.05
C ASN A 56 -5.75 1.58 2.16
N TYR A 57 -5.72 1.05 3.39
CA TYR A 57 -5.89 -0.38 3.65
C TYR A 57 -7.33 -0.88 3.44
N GLU A 58 -8.35 -0.05 3.67
CA GLU A 58 -9.73 -0.47 3.59
C GLU A 58 -10.14 -1.03 2.21
N PRO A 59 -9.88 -0.34 1.08
CA PRO A 59 -10.17 -0.92 -0.24
C PRO A 59 -9.38 -2.20 -0.53
N LYS A 60 -8.15 -2.30 -0.05
CA LYS A 60 -7.29 -3.48 -0.23
C LYS A 60 -7.81 -4.69 0.54
N TYR A 61 -8.34 -4.47 1.74
CA TYR A 61 -9.02 -5.50 2.50
C TYR A 61 -10.22 -6.06 1.72
N HIS A 62 -11.04 -5.19 1.11
CA HIS A 62 -12.15 -5.62 0.26
C HIS A 62 -11.71 -6.36 -1.01
N LEU A 63 -10.53 -6.05 -1.53
CA LEU A 63 -9.92 -6.75 -2.67
C LEU A 63 -9.18 -8.03 -2.25
N ARG A 64 -9.23 -8.41 -0.96
CA ARG A 64 -8.57 -9.60 -0.40
C ARG A 64 -7.06 -9.64 -0.63
N HIS A 65 -6.40 -8.51 -0.51
CA HIS A 65 -4.94 -8.46 -0.50
C HIS A 65 -4.40 -9.02 0.82
N ASP A 66 -3.21 -9.60 0.76
CA ASP A 66 -2.43 -9.96 1.94
C ASP A 66 -1.51 -8.83 2.35
N LEU A 67 -1.22 -8.72 3.64
CA LEU A 67 -0.23 -7.79 4.14
C LEU A 67 1.18 -8.34 3.88
N VAL A 68 2.09 -7.46 3.50
CA VAL A 68 3.51 -7.77 3.38
C VAL A 68 4.26 -6.77 4.26
N PRO A 69 5.15 -7.24 5.16
CA PRO A 69 5.90 -6.36 6.03
C PRO A 69 6.80 -5.44 5.19
N LEU A 70 6.84 -4.18 5.58
CA LEU A 70 7.69 -3.17 4.96
C LEU A 70 8.44 -2.41 6.05
N ASP A 71 9.76 -2.58 6.09
CA ASP A 71 10.61 -1.88 7.03
C ASP A 71 10.97 -0.48 6.51
N LEU A 72 10.77 0.52 7.35
CA LEU A 72 11.18 1.89 7.10
C LEU A 72 12.39 2.25 7.96
N TYR A 73 13.51 2.54 7.32
CA TYR A 73 14.74 2.96 8.00
C TYR A 73 14.84 4.49 8.00
N VAL A 74 14.90 5.06 9.19
CA VAL A 74 14.99 6.52 9.38
C VAL A 74 16.28 6.86 10.12
N ARG A 75 17.04 7.84 9.59
CA ARG A 75 18.24 8.38 10.23
C ARG A 75 18.27 9.89 10.13
N ALA A 76 18.43 10.55 11.25
CA ALA A 76 18.66 12.00 11.26
C ALA A 76 20.10 12.32 10.86
N THR A 77 20.30 13.39 10.11
CA THR A 77 21.61 13.93 9.77
C THR A 77 22.37 14.42 11.01
N ALA A 78 21.65 15.02 11.97
CA ALA A 78 22.20 15.37 13.28
C ALA A 78 22.22 14.15 14.19
N GLY A 79 23.40 13.61 14.48
CA GLY A 79 23.61 12.35 15.19
C GLY A 79 22.93 12.27 16.57
N TRP A 80 22.83 13.39 17.29
CA TRP A 80 22.19 13.48 18.61
C TRP A 80 20.67 13.27 18.58
N LEU A 81 20.03 13.47 17.42
CA LEU A 81 18.58 13.20 17.25
C LEU A 81 18.25 11.70 17.13
N ASN A 82 19.22 10.85 16.75
CA ASN A 82 18.93 9.43 16.52
C ASN A 82 18.46 8.68 17.77
N PRO A 83 18.98 8.92 18.99
CA PRO A 83 18.43 8.32 20.20
C PRO A 83 16.97 8.71 20.47
N LEU A 84 16.63 9.98 20.21
CA LEU A 84 15.26 10.48 20.36
C LEU A 84 14.32 9.84 19.33
N LEU A 85 14.75 9.73 18.08
CA LEU A 85 13.98 9.04 17.03
C LEU A 85 13.74 7.57 17.40
N ARG A 86 14.76 6.87 17.91
CA ARG A 86 14.64 5.48 18.33
C ARG A 86 13.57 5.28 19.40
N LEU A 87 13.42 6.26 20.29
CA LEU A 87 12.39 6.24 21.35
C LEU A 87 10.99 6.60 20.80
N ALA A 88 10.92 7.54 19.87
CA ALA A 88 9.65 8.09 19.37
C ALA A 88 9.02 7.24 18.27
N LEU A 89 9.81 6.63 17.37
CA LEU A 89 9.32 5.90 16.20
C LEU A 89 8.33 4.77 16.52
N PRO A 90 8.53 3.93 17.57
CA PRO A 90 7.56 2.90 17.90
C PRO A 90 6.17 3.45 18.28
N PHE A 91 6.11 4.68 18.81
CA PHE A 91 4.83 5.34 19.13
C PHE A 91 4.19 6.01 17.93
N LEU A 92 4.96 6.26 16.86
CA LEU A 92 4.49 6.87 15.62
C LEU A 92 4.13 5.84 14.55
N GLU A 93 4.30 4.56 14.84
CA GLU A 93 4.02 3.50 13.91
C GLU A 93 2.53 3.39 13.59
N PRO A 94 2.11 3.62 12.32
CA PRO A 94 0.69 3.65 11.95
C PRO A 94 -0.03 2.31 12.17
N THR A 95 0.70 1.20 12.13
CA THR A 95 0.16 -0.15 12.27
C THR A 95 -0.51 -0.37 13.63
N HIS A 96 -0.07 0.31 14.68
CA HIS A 96 -0.67 0.21 15.99
C HIS A 96 -2.05 0.89 16.09
N TYR A 97 -2.31 1.87 15.24
CA TYR A 97 -3.50 2.72 15.34
C TYR A 97 -4.57 2.41 14.31
N ASP A 98 -4.24 1.69 13.22
CA ASP A 98 -5.21 1.37 12.17
C ASP A 98 -5.94 0.06 12.47
N PRO A 99 -7.22 0.12 12.87
CA PRO A 99 -8.01 -1.07 13.19
C PRO A 99 -8.27 -1.97 11.98
N ILE A 100 -8.11 -1.44 10.76
CA ILE A 100 -8.38 -2.19 9.53
C ILE A 100 -7.29 -3.22 9.29
N LEU A 101 -6.04 -2.93 9.66
CA LEU A 101 -4.93 -3.88 9.52
C LEU A 101 -5.18 -5.20 10.22
N ARG A 102 -5.86 -5.17 11.39
CA ARG A 102 -6.19 -6.37 12.17
C ARG A 102 -7.24 -7.27 11.51
N LYS A 103 -7.94 -6.78 10.48
CA LYS A 103 -8.96 -7.54 9.74
C LYS A 103 -8.39 -8.39 8.61
N PHE A 104 -7.13 -8.14 8.22
CA PHE A 104 -6.50 -8.92 7.17
C PHE A 104 -6.25 -10.37 7.61
N PRO A 105 -6.37 -11.35 6.68
CA PRO A 105 -6.26 -12.77 7.01
C PRO A 105 -4.93 -13.14 7.68
N ASN A 106 -3.83 -12.51 7.26
CA ASN A 106 -2.49 -12.75 7.75
C ASN A 106 -2.01 -11.74 8.80
N ALA A 107 -2.90 -10.92 9.35
CA ALA A 107 -2.54 -9.91 10.35
C ALA A 107 -1.93 -10.53 11.61
N SER A 108 -2.39 -11.71 12.04
CA SER A 108 -1.88 -12.39 13.25
C SER A 108 -0.45 -12.90 13.12
N GLU A 109 0.10 -12.95 11.92
CA GLU A 109 1.47 -13.37 11.65
C GLU A 109 2.45 -12.18 11.64
N LEU A 110 1.91 -10.96 11.47
CA LEU A 110 2.69 -9.75 11.20
C LEU A 110 2.56 -8.68 12.29
N LEU A 111 1.48 -8.68 13.05
CA LEU A 111 1.17 -7.73 14.12
C LEU A 111 1.15 -8.40 15.48
#